data_1191c53bc9b9a1d50a4b50b5648cc743
#
_entry.id   1191c53bc9b9a1d50a4b50b5648cc743
#
_cell.length_a   1.000
_cell.length_b   1.000
_cell.length_c   1.000
_cell.angle_alpha   90.00
_cell.angle_beta   90.00
_cell.angle_gamma   90.00
#
_symmetry.space_group_name_H-M   'P 1'
#
loop_
_entity.id
_entity.type
_entity.pdbx_description
1 polymer ?
#
loop_
_entity_poly.entity_id
_entity_poly.type
_entity_poly.pdbx_seq_one_letter_code
_entity_poly.pdbx_strand_id
1 'polypeptide(L)'
;MTTPSARIRENLDHPLIDGDSHIIEYTPVLMDYIRESGGEDAVTDFRSNMRGGNMGPGWYQMNWDERRDNRSIRAPWWALPTKNTLDRCTAMLPKLYHSRMDDFGLDYAVLYPTTGLGFHSVINDEYRQLACHAYNEYAAAAYAEFADRMTVAAVIPLHTPEEGIRELEHAHSLGLKVAMIPSFVRRPVPRVAREYPELANQVFWLDNLSIDSEHDYDPFWAKCIELGFPVAAHSGGMGFHDRSSISNYMHNHMGHFAAAGEVLAKGLLMGGVTYRFPELRVALLEGGAINGTRLYGDIGGRWNKRNPAGLENLNPANIDLEQAQELFKQYGDDLTLAKLEQLPSALGVGGHDIPTDVRNDFDAMGVVKAEDIRDRFIPNFYFGCESDDPLACTAFNRKANPFGEQVRAIMSFDLGHWDVLDMGHAAAEAYEQLEHELITEEDFRNFAFSFSVQLYAGTNSDFFAGTRIEGEVGTELAGLGS
;
A
#
# COMPACT_ATOMS: atom_id res chain seq x y z
N MET A 1 -32.89 -14.18 -8.17
CA MET A 1 -33.19 -12.73 -8.29
C MET A 1 -31.86 -12.07 -8.58
N THR A 2 -31.82 -11.12 -9.51
CA THR A 2 -30.63 -10.33 -9.83
C THR A 2 -30.21 -9.54 -8.59
N THR A 3 -28.92 -9.55 -8.25
CA THR A 3 -28.37 -8.83 -7.10
C THR A 3 -28.42 -7.31 -7.32
N PRO A 4 -28.28 -6.48 -6.30
CA PRO A 4 -28.15 -5.03 -6.47
C PRO A 4 -26.96 -4.64 -7.35
N SER A 5 -25.78 -5.22 -7.13
CA SER A 5 -24.58 -4.97 -7.93
C SER A 5 -24.74 -5.33 -9.41
N ALA A 6 -25.34 -6.48 -9.71
CA ALA A 6 -25.63 -6.86 -11.09
C ALA A 6 -26.55 -5.85 -11.81
N ARG A 7 -27.56 -5.30 -11.10
CA ARG A 7 -28.44 -4.26 -11.67
C ARG A 7 -27.71 -2.93 -11.95
N ILE A 8 -26.78 -2.55 -11.08
CA ILE A 8 -25.93 -1.39 -11.34
C ILE A 8 -25.12 -1.64 -12.61
N ARG A 9 -24.42 -2.79 -12.69
CA ARG A 9 -23.61 -3.12 -13.87
C ARG A 9 -24.39 -3.12 -15.18
N GLU A 10 -25.61 -3.62 -15.19
CA GLU A 10 -26.49 -3.65 -16.38
C GLU A 10 -26.77 -2.24 -16.96
N ASN A 11 -26.69 -1.20 -16.13
CA ASN A 11 -26.97 0.19 -16.51
C ASN A 11 -25.71 1.03 -16.83
N LEU A 12 -24.51 0.48 -16.66
CA LEU A 12 -23.26 1.17 -16.95
C LEU A 12 -22.78 0.90 -18.37
N ASP A 13 -22.24 1.91 -19.01
CA ASP A 13 -21.66 1.85 -20.37
C ASP A 13 -20.17 1.45 -20.36
N HIS A 14 -19.60 1.16 -19.19
CA HIS A 14 -18.21 0.76 -19.01
C HIS A 14 -18.11 -0.48 -18.09
N PRO A 15 -17.03 -1.27 -18.18
CA PRO A 15 -16.76 -2.36 -17.26
C PRO A 15 -16.56 -1.90 -15.82
N LEU A 16 -16.72 -2.83 -14.86
CA LEU A 16 -16.28 -2.69 -13.49
C LEU A 16 -15.08 -3.62 -13.25
N ILE A 17 -13.97 -3.01 -12.78
CA ILE A 17 -12.74 -3.71 -12.38
C ILE A 17 -12.58 -3.56 -10.88
N ASP A 18 -12.56 -4.70 -10.18
CA ASP A 18 -12.15 -4.73 -8.77
C ASP A 18 -10.62 -4.93 -8.70
N GLY A 19 -9.93 -3.95 -8.16
CA GLY A 19 -8.48 -3.94 -8.02
C GLY A 19 -7.96 -4.65 -6.78
N ASP A 20 -8.85 -5.13 -5.89
CA ASP A 20 -8.51 -5.78 -4.63
C ASP A 20 -9.67 -6.63 -4.11
N SER A 21 -9.75 -7.82 -4.61
CA SER A 21 -10.54 -8.91 -4.04
C SER A 21 -9.62 -9.94 -3.39
N HIS A 22 -10.18 -10.81 -2.55
CA HIS A 22 -9.39 -11.82 -1.85
C HIS A 22 -9.77 -13.25 -2.17
N ILE A 23 -8.74 -14.09 -2.23
CA ILE A 23 -8.89 -15.53 -2.16
C ILE A 23 -8.66 -16.01 -0.73
N ILE A 24 -9.45 -16.97 -0.29
CA ILE A 24 -9.18 -17.73 0.94
C ILE A 24 -8.60 -19.05 0.51
N GLU A 25 -7.30 -19.21 0.67
CA GLU A 25 -6.59 -20.38 0.20
C GLU A 25 -7.16 -21.67 0.84
N TYR A 26 -7.39 -22.68 0.02
CA TYR A 26 -7.71 -23.99 0.55
C TYR A 26 -6.45 -24.62 1.14
N THR A 27 -6.26 -24.34 2.43
CA THR A 27 -5.03 -24.66 3.19
C THR A 27 -4.52 -26.10 2.99
N PRO A 28 -5.36 -27.18 2.89
CA PRO A 28 -4.82 -28.51 2.62
C PRO A 28 -4.04 -28.61 1.33
N VAL A 29 -4.49 -27.97 0.25
CA VAL A 29 -3.80 -27.96 -1.05
C VAL A 29 -2.57 -27.06 -0.99
N LEU A 30 -2.67 -25.86 -0.40
CA LEU A 30 -1.50 -24.98 -0.21
C LEU A 30 -0.39 -25.69 0.57
N MET A 31 -0.73 -26.50 1.59
CA MET A 31 0.26 -27.28 2.33
C MET A 31 0.94 -28.35 1.47
N ASP A 32 0.30 -28.86 0.44
CA ASP A 32 0.95 -29.82 -0.49
C ASP A 32 2.02 -29.09 -1.32
N TYR A 33 1.75 -27.90 -1.84
CA TYR A 33 2.76 -27.06 -2.51
C TYR A 33 3.92 -26.68 -1.58
N ILE A 34 3.63 -26.30 -0.35
CA ILE A 34 4.67 -26.02 0.67
C ILE A 34 5.54 -27.28 0.93
N ARG A 35 4.89 -28.46 0.99
CA ARG A 35 5.60 -29.72 1.17
C ARG A 35 6.48 -30.08 -0.03
N GLU A 36 6.00 -29.84 -1.25
CA GLU A 36 6.78 -30.06 -2.48
C GLU A 36 7.99 -29.15 -2.54
N SER A 37 7.86 -27.90 -2.10
CA SER A 37 8.94 -26.92 -2.10
C SER A 37 9.97 -27.13 -1.01
N GLY A 38 9.60 -27.60 0.21
CA GLY A 38 10.53 -27.65 1.35
C GLY A 38 10.34 -28.83 2.32
N GLY A 39 9.58 -29.85 1.94
CA GLY A 39 9.39 -31.07 2.76
C GLY A 39 8.51 -30.86 4.00
N GLU A 40 8.55 -31.82 4.92
CA GLU A 40 7.75 -31.77 6.15
C GLU A 40 8.19 -30.70 7.15
N ASP A 41 9.44 -30.27 7.08
CA ASP A 41 9.96 -29.19 7.93
C ASP A 41 9.27 -27.87 7.56
N ALA A 42 9.11 -27.56 6.28
CA ALA A 42 8.39 -26.39 5.79
C ALA A 42 6.90 -26.42 6.18
N VAL A 43 6.26 -27.59 6.17
CA VAL A 43 4.88 -27.75 6.66
C VAL A 43 4.80 -27.50 8.17
N THR A 44 5.81 -27.88 8.92
CA THR A 44 5.89 -27.63 10.35
C THR A 44 6.05 -26.13 10.63
N ASP A 45 6.89 -25.46 9.87
CA ASP A 45 7.08 -24.02 9.93
C ASP A 45 5.79 -23.27 9.55
N PHE A 46 5.09 -23.69 8.51
CA PHE A 46 3.79 -23.14 8.13
C PHE A 46 2.79 -23.22 9.29
N ARG A 47 2.65 -24.41 9.89
CA ARG A 47 1.74 -24.62 11.02
C ARG A 47 2.14 -23.81 12.26
N SER A 48 3.42 -23.64 12.49
CA SER A 48 3.97 -22.83 13.58
C SER A 48 3.68 -21.35 13.38
N ASN A 49 3.92 -20.83 12.18
CA ASN A 49 3.62 -19.45 11.82
C ASN A 49 2.12 -19.15 11.89
N MET A 50 1.27 -20.06 11.43
CA MET A 50 -0.18 -19.93 11.53
C MET A 50 -0.67 -19.93 12.98
N ARG A 51 0.00 -20.63 13.91
CA ARG A 51 -0.37 -20.68 15.33
C ARG A 51 0.20 -19.54 16.15
N GLY A 52 1.41 -19.13 15.87
CA GLY A 52 2.16 -18.12 16.62
C GLY A 52 2.17 -16.73 16.01
N GLY A 53 1.78 -16.60 14.77
CA GLY A 53 1.74 -15.32 14.05
C GLY A 53 0.59 -14.42 14.49
N ASN A 54 0.65 -13.17 14.08
CA ASN A 54 -0.37 -12.16 14.36
C ASN A 54 -1.77 -12.52 13.79
N MET A 55 -1.82 -13.45 12.83
CA MET A 55 -3.05 -13.94 12.21
C MET A 55 -3.58 -15.26 12.82
N GLY A 56 -2.86 -15.84 13.77
CA GLY A 56 -3.18 -17.16 14.33
C GLY A 56 -4.00 -17.13 15.63
N PRO A 57 -4.52 -18.29 16.06
CA PRO A 57 -5.28 -18.42 17.30
C PRO A 57 -4.44 -18.24 18.58
N GLY A 58 -3.11 -18.09 18.46
CA GLY A 58 -2.19 -17.99 19.59
C GLY A 58 -2.57 -16.93 20.62
N TRP A 59 -3.06 -15.78 20.18
CA TRP A 59 -3.55 -14.73 21.07
C TRP A 59 -4.66 -15.22 22.03
N TYR A 60 -5.57 -16.07 21.57
CA TYR A 60 -6.68 -16.61 22.37
C TYR A 60 -6.23 -17.66 23.37
N GLN A 61 -5.06 -18.27 23.18
CA GLN A 61 -4.46 -19.24 24.09
C GLN A 61 -3.67 -18.57 25.22
N MET A 62 -3.23 -17.32 25.02
CA MET A 62 -2.52 -16.54 26.04
C MET A 62 -3.49 -16.03 27.10
N ASN A 63 -3.07 -16.05 28.36
CA ASN A 63 -3.75 -15.32 29.42
C ASN A 63 -3.48 -13.80 29.32
N TRP A 64 -4.13 -13.01 30.17
CA TRP A 64 -4.04 -11.55 30.10
C TRP A 64 -2.64 -11.02 30.42
N ASP A 65 -1.95 -11.62 31.39
CA ASP A 65 -0.61 -11.17 31.79
C ASP A 65 0.41 -11.48 30.68
N GLU A 66 0.34 -12.66 30.06
CA GLU A 66 1.16 -13.03 28.90
C GLU A 66 0.96 -12.06 27.73
N ARG A 67 -0.28 -11.67 27.42
CA ARG A 67 -0.57 -10.68 26.38
C ARG A 67 0.04 -9.32 26.69
N ARG A 68 -0.01 -8.91 27.95
CA ARG A 68 0.56 -7.65 28.42
C ARG A 68 2.07 -7.66 28.40
N ASP A 69 2.71 -8.69 28.90
CA ASP A 69 4.16 -8.82 28.99
C ASP A 69 4.80 -8.87 27.59
N ASN A 70 4.18 -9.60 26.67
CA ASN A 70 4.65 -9.72 25.29
C ASN A 70 4.12 -8.63 24.36
N ARG A 71 3.26 -7.71 24.82
CA ARG A 71 2.55 -6.73 23.97
C ARG A 71 1.89 -7.39 22.75
N SER A 72 1.34 -8.62 22.94
CA SER A 72 0.70 -9.38 21.88
C SER A 72 -0.56 -8.68 21.39
N ILE A 73 -0.50 -8.12 20.20
CA ILE A 73 -1.63 -7.39 19.61
C ILE A 73 -2.79 -8.34 19.32
N ARG A 74 -4.02 -7.84 19.46
CA ARG A 74 -5.18 -8.61 19.09
C ARG A 74 -5.29 -8.69 17.57
N ALA A 75 -5.18 -9.90 17.05
CA ALA A 75 -5.22 -10.22 15.63
C ALA A 75 -6.62 -10.65 15.15
N PRO A 76 -6.88 -10.59 13.84
CA PRO A 76 -8.19 -10.85 13.26
C PRO A 76 -8.39 -12.30 12.81
N TRP A 77 -8.03 -13.29 13.62
CA TRP A 77 -8.13 -14.68 13.20
C TRP A 77 -9.55 -15.09 12.76
N TRP A 78 -10.58 -14.40 13.25
CA TRP A 78 -12.00 -14.57 12.92
C TRP A 78 -12.47 -13.61 11.81
N ALA A 79 -11.56 -12.91 11.14
CA ALA A 79 -11.88 -11.86 10.17
C ALA A 79 -12.53 -12.37 8.87
N LEU A 80 -12.79 -13.67 8.75
CA LEU A 80 -13.38 -14.25 7.56
C LEU A 80 -14.88 -14.47 7.76
N PRO A 81 -15.76 -14.13 6.78
CA PRO A 81 -17.21 -14.33 6.88
C PRO A 81 -17.56 -15.80 7.13
N THR A 82 -18.52 -16.06 8.01
CA THR A 82 -18.94 -17.43 8.33
C THR A 82 -20.43 -17.67 8.14
N LYS A 83 -21.27 -16.69 8.44
CA LYS A 83 -22.73 -16.83 8.32
C LYS A 83 -23.18 -16.93 6.87
N ASN A 84 -22.57 -16.16 5.97
CA ASN A 84 -22.79 -16.27 4.53
C ASN A 84 -21.86 -17.37 3.96
N THR A 85 -22.30 -18.62 4.07
CA THR A 85 -21.52 -19.79 3.62
C THR A 85 -21.25 -19.76 2.12
N LEU A 86 -22.19 -19.24 1.32
CA LEU A 86 -22.02 -19.17 -0.13
C LEU A 86 -20.85 -18.24 -0.48
N ASP A 87 -20.81 -17.04 0.05
CA ASP A 87 -19.73 -16.08 -0.23
C ASP A 87 -18.40 -16.59 0.34
N ARG A 88 -18.42 -17.20 1.54
CA ARG A 88 -17.23 -17.85 2.10
C ARG A 88 -16.65 -18.92 1.16
N CYS A 89 -17.49 -19.78 0.63
CA CYS A 89 -17.04 -20.79 -0.33
C CYS A 89 -16.65 -20.19 -1.68
N THR A 90 -17.26 -19.07 -2.06
CA THR A 90 -16.90 -18.35 -3.30
C THR A 90 -15.46 -17.87 -3.24
N ALA A 91 -15.04 -17.25 -2.15
CA ALA A 91 -13.65 -16.81 -1.98
C ALA A 91 -12.64 -17.98 -1.94
N MET A 92 -13.09 -19.23 -1.71
CA MET A 92 -12.22 -20.41 -1.64
C MET A 92 -12.16 -21.21 -2.94
N LEU A 93 -13.13 -21.04 -3.83
CA LEU A 93 -13.31 -21.90 -5.00
C LEU A 93 -13.28 -21.09 -6.31
N PRO A 94 -12.18 -21.11 -7.06
CA PRO A 94 -12.01 -20.28 -8.27
C PRO A 94 -13.17 -20.40 -9.26
N LYS A 95 -13.63 -21.61 -9.53
CA LYS A 95 -14.77 -21.86 -10.43
C LYS A 95 -16.08 -21.26 -9.93
N LEU A 96 -16.33 -21.30 -8.63
CA LEU A 96 -17.51 -20.69 -8.03
C LEU A 96 -17.42 -19.17 -8.09
N TYR A 97 -16.24 -18.60 -7.78
CA TYR A 97 -15.99 -17.17 -7.91
C TYR A 97 -16.27 -16.69 -9.33
N HIS A 98 -15.63 -17.29 -10.31
CA HIS A 98 -15.81 -16.97 -11.74
C HIS A 98 -17.29 -17.04 -12.16
N SER A 99 -18.02 -18.10 -11.74
CA SER A 99 -19.44 -18.27 -12.09
C SER A 99 -20.37 -17.24 -11.45
N ARG A 100 -19.92 -16.54 -10.41
CA ARG A 100 -20.70 -15.55 -9.67
C ARG A 100 -20.29 -14.10 -9.92
N MET A 101 -19.26 -13.84 -10.73
CA MET A 101 -18.80 -12.48 -10.99
C MET A 101 -19.89 -11.57 -11.55
N ASP A 102 -20.83 -12.10 -12.34
CA ASP A 102 -22.00 -11.33 -12.81
C ASP A 102 -22.94 -10.96 -11.65
N ASP A 103 -23.05 -11.78 -10.58
CA ASP A 103 -23.80 -11.43 -9.37
C ASP A 103 -23.14 -10.26 -8.61
N PHE A 104 -21.81 -10.13 -8.69
CA PHE A 104 -21.05 -9.04 -8.06
C PHE A 104 -21.04 -7.78 -8.92
N GLY A 105 -21.50 -7.86 -10.17
CA GLY A 105 -21.42 -6.77 -11.15
C GLY A 105 -19.99 -6.56 -11.67
N LEU A 106 -19.10 -7.54 -11.53
CA LEU A 106 -17.69 -7.41 -11.91
C LEU A 106 -17.42 -8.00 -13.29
N ASP A 107 -16.69 -7.29 -14.11
CA ASP A 107 -16.18 -7.79 -15.39
C ASP A 107 -14.79 -8.38 -15.24
N TYR A 108 -13.94 -7.79 -14.37
CA TYR A 108 -12.61 -8.27 -14.08
C TYR A 108 -12.24 -8.04 -12.61
N ALA A 109 -11.45 -8.94 -12.02
CA ALA A 109 -10.97 -8.84 -10.65
C ALA A 109 -9.49 -9.20 -10.56
N VAL A 110 -8.76 -8.45 -9.72
CA VAL A 110 -7.41 -8.79 -9.26
C VAL A 110 -7.53 -9.34 -7.85
N LEU A 111 -7.04 -10.56 -7.64
CA LEU A 111 -7.24 -11.32 -6.42
C LEU A 111 -5.95 -11.40 -5.61
N TYR A 112 -6.06 -11.11 -4.33
CA TYR A 112 -4.94 -11.16 -3.38
C TYR A 112 -5.10 -12.33 -2.41
N PRO A 113 -4.00 -12.83 -1.83
CA PRO A 113 -4.07 -13.89 -0.82
C PRO A 113 -4.73 -13.39 0.46
N THR A 114 -5.24 -14.30 1.28
CA THR A 114 -5.58 -14.05 2.68
C THR A 114 -4.49 -14.59 3.61
N THR A 115 -4.15 -15.87 3.50
CA THR A 115 -3.06 -16.48 4.25
C THR A 115 -1.69 -15.95 3.78
N GLY A 116 -1.52 -15.85 2.48
CA GLY A 116 -0.31 -15.38 1.82
C GLY A 116 0.05 -13.91 2.10
N LEU A 117 -0.88 -13.08 2.57
CA LEU A 117 -0.60 -11.70 3.00
C LEU A 117 0.55 -11.61 4.03
N GLY A 118 0.74 -12.65 4.83
CA GLY A 118 1.79 -12.68 5.85
C GLY A 118 3.13 -13.22 5.36
N PHE A 119 3.20 -13.91 4.22
CA PHE A 119 4.39 -14.68 3.84
C PHE A 119 5.61 -13.82 3.57
N HIS A 120 5.46 -12.72 2.83
CA HIS A 120 6.56 -11.80 2.55
C HIS A 120 7.13 -11.08 3.79
N SER A 121 6.45 -11.13 4.94
CA SER A 121 6.87 -10.50 6.20
C SER A 121 7.49 -11.47 7.19
N VAL A 122 7.62 -12.74 6.85
CA VAL A 122 8.24 -13.77 7.72
C VAL A 122 9.72 -13.47 7.92
N ILE A 123 10.19 -13.53 9.16
CA ILE A 123 11.58 -13.19 9.54
C ILE A 123 12.57 -14.27 9.06
N ASN A 124 12.17 -15.55 9.09
CA ASN A 124 13.02 -16.64 8.62
C ASN A 124 13.17 -16.56 7.09
N ASP A 125 14.37 -16.26 6.62
CA ASP A 125 14.66 -16.01 5.20
C ASP A 125 14.35 -17.21 4.30
N GLU A 126 14.72 -18.42 4.73
CA GLU A 126 14.48 -19.64 3.94
C GLU A 126 12.99 -19.94 3.84
N TYR A 127 12.29 -19.92 4.96
CA TYR A 127 10.85 -20.17 4.98
C TYR A 127 10.07 -19.08 4.27
N ARG A 128 10.43 -17.79 4.39
CA ARG A 128 9.78 -16.70 3.66
C ARG A 128 9.82 -16.91 2.16
N GLN A 129 11.01 -17.14 1.60
CA GLN A 129 11.18 -17.35 0.16
C GLN A 129 10.41 -18.58 -0.31
N LEU A 130 10.51 -19.67 0.42
CA LEU A 130 9.78 -20.91 0.12
C LEU A 130 8.26 -20.73 0.16
N ALA A 131 7.73 -20.04 1.18
CA ALA A 131 6.29 -19.85 1.33
C ALA A 131 5.70 -18.95 0.23
N CYS A 132 6.42 -17.90 -0.18
CA CYS A 132 6.04 -17.06 -1.31
C CYS A 132 6.03 -17.88 -2.61
N HIS A 133 7.09 -18.64 -2.86
CA HIS A 133 7.24 -19.51 -4.03
C HIS A 133 6.08 -20.54 -4.12
N ALA A 134 5.86 -21.30 -3.06
CA ALA A 134 4.79 -22.30 -3.01
C ALA A 134 3.39 -21.70 -3.19
N TYR A 135 3.16 -20.50 -2.64
CA TYR A 135 1.92 -19.79 -2.85
C TYR A 135 1.74 -19.40 -4.33
N ASN A 136 2.77 -18.85 -4.97
CA ASN A 136 2.69 -18.41 -6.36
C ASN A 136 2.41 -19.58 -7.31
N GLU A 137 3.02 -20.75 -7.08
CA GLU A 137 2.70 -21.96 -7.83
C GLU A 137 1.25 -22.44 -7.60
N TYR A 138 0.79 -22.47 -6.32
CA TYR A 138 -0.58 -22.80 -5.98
C TYR A 138 -1.58 -21.87 -6.66
N ALA A 139 -1.38 -20.56 -6.55
CA ALA A 139 -2.27 -19.54 -7.07
C ALA A 139 -2.34 -19.57 -8.61
N ALA A 140 -1.19 -19.67 -9.27
CA ALA A 140 -1.13 -19.80 -10.73
C ALA A 140 -1.87 -21.05 -11.21
N ALA A 141 -1.63 -22.21 -10.62
CA ALA A 141 -2.29 -23.45 -11.00
C ALA A 141 -3.80 -23.42 -10.77
N ALA A 142 -4.26 -22.84 -9.65
CA ALA A 142 -5.66 -22.83 -9.28
C ALA A 142 -6.51 -21.88 -10.14
N TYR A 143 -5.91 -20.79 -10.66
CA TYR A 143 -6.66 -19.71 -11.32
C TYR A 143 -6.40 -19.60 -12.84
N ALA A 144 -5.46 -20.36 -13.42
CA ALA A 144 -5.13 -20.28 -14.85
C ALA A 144 -6.33 -20.43 -15.79
N GLU A 145 -7.27 -21.31 -15.46
CA GLU A 145 -8.47 -21.58 -16.30
C GLU A 145 -9.45 -20.38 -16.35
N PHE A 146 -9.32 -19.43 -15.42
CA PHE A 146 -10.24 -18.31 -15.21
C PHE A 146 -9.63 -16.94 -15.54
N ALA A 147 -8.50 -16.94 -16.27
CA ALA A 147 -7.74 -15.74 -16.62
C ALA A 147 -8.50 -14.77 -17.53
N ASP A 148 -9.60 -15.19 -18.15
CA ASP A 148 -10.49 -14.36 -18.93
C ASP A 148 -11.19 -13.26 -18.11
N ARG A 149 -11.35 -13.46 -16.79
CA ARG A 149 -12.04 -12.51 -15.89
C ARG A 149 -11.30 -12.20 -14.60
N MET A 150 -10.26 -12.93 -14.24
CA MET A 150 -9.54 -12.68 -12.98
C MET A 150 -8.08 -13.08 -13.07
N THR A 151 -7.26 -12.40 -12.30
CA THR A 151 -5.85 -12.75 -12.11
C THR A 151 -5.51 -12.72 -10.63
N VAL A 152 -4.56 -13.57 -10.21
CA VAL A 152 -4.05 -13.54 -8.84
C VAL A 152 -2.73 -12.80 -8.77
N ALA A 153 -2.52 -12.04 -7.70
CA ALA A 153 -1.27 -11.34 -7.43
C ALA A 153 -0.21 -12.33 -6.93
N ALA A 154 1.00 -12.21 -7.45
CA ALA A 154 2.16 -12.93 -6.94
C ALA A 154 2.64 -12.31 -5.63
N VAL A 155 2.95 -13.12 -4.63
CA VAL A 155 3.54 -12.69 -3.36
C VAL A 155 5.05 -12.61 -3.52
N ILE A 156 5.60 -11.39 -3.42
CA ILE A 156 7.02 -11.12 -3.67
C ILE A 156 7.74 -10.79 -2.35
N PRO A 157 8.70 -11.60 -1.90
CA PRO A 157 9.52 -11.26 -0.75
C PRO A 157 10.53 -10.15 -1.12
N LEU A 158 10.77 -9.19 -0.21
CA LEU A 158 11.64 -8.03 -0.48
C LEU A 158 12.57 -7.71 0.70
N HIS A 159 13.05 -8.72 1.43
CA HIS A 159 14.09 -8.46 2.42
C HIS A 159 15.43 -8.11 1.75
N THR A 160 15.67 -8.59 0.53
CA THR A 160 16.70 -8.10 -0.38
C THR A 160 16.12 -7.93 -1.78
N PRO A 161 16.65 -7.02 -2.61
CA PRO A 161 16.21 -6.88 -4.00
C PRO A 161 16.41 -8.16 -4.82
N GLU A 162 17.47 -8.96 -4.53
CA GLU A 162 17.78 -10.20 -5.24
C GLU A 162 16.73 -11.29 -5.00
N GLU A 163 16.21 -11.43 -3.76
CA GLU A 163 15.13 -12.39 -3.53
C GLU A 163 13.86 -11.98 -4.26
N GLY A 164 13.55 -10.68 -4.27
CA GLY A 164 12.40 -10.15 -5.00
C GLY A 164 12.50 -10.36 -6.51
N ILE A 165 13.67 -10.10 -7.10
CA ILE A 165 13.89 -10.30 -8.53
C ILE A 165 13.73 -11.78 -8.91
N ARG A 166 14.31 -12.70 -8.14
CA ARG A 166 14.17 -14.15 -8.41
C ARG A 166 12.71 -14.59 -8.39
N GLU A 167 11.96 -14.15 -7.38
CA GLU A 167 10.55 -14.54 -7.26
C GLU A 167 9.68 -13.87 -8.32
N LEU A 168 10.01 -12.63 -8.71
CA LEU A 168 9.30 -11.93 -9.79
C LEU A 168 9.49 -12.63 -11.14
N GLU A 169 10.73 -13.09 -11.45
CA GLU A 169 11.02 -13.88 -12.65
C GLU A 169 10.29 -15.22 -12.64
N HIS A 170 10.23 -15.88 -11.48
CA HIS A 170 9.46 -17.11 -11.32
C HIS A 170 7.95 -16.88 -11.54
N ALA A 171 7.38 -15.89 -10.88
CA ALA A 171 5.97 -15.51 -11.03
C ALA A 171 5.61 -15.18 -12.50
N HIS A 172 6.49 -14.48 -13.20
CA HIS A 172 6.35 -14.22 -14.62
C HIS A 172 6.30 -15.50 -15.44
N SER A 173 7.18 -16.49 -15.13
CA SER A 173 7.19 -17.78 -15.81
C SER A 173 5.91 -18.61 -15.60
N LEU A 174 5.19 -18.36 -14.51
CA LEU A 174 3.89 -18.95 -14.19
C LEU A 174 2.71 -18.21 -14.85
N GLY A 175 2.94 -17.06 -15.51
CA GLY A 175 1.90 -16.23 -16.12
C GLY A 175 1.19 -15.29 -15.15
N LEU A 176 1.69 -15.12 -13.93
CA LEU A 176 1.21 -14.09 -13.00
C LEU A 176 1.63 -12.71 -13.49
N LYS A 177 0.80 -11.67 -13.23
CA LYS A 177 0.95 -10.34 -13.86
C LYS A 177 0.95 -9.18 -12.86
N VAL A 178 0.72 -9.41 -11.56
CA VAL A 178 0.69 -8.38 -10.52
C VAL A 178 1.64 -8.78 -9.43
N ALA A 179 2.50 -7.86 -8.98
CA ALA A 179 3.44 -8.08 -7.89
C ALA A 179 2.86 -7.51 -6.59
N MET A 180 2.44 -8.36 -5.66
CA MET A 180 2.11 -7.95 -4.30
C MET A 180 3.38 -7.91 -3.47
N ILE A 181 3.71 -6.73 -2.94
CA ILE A 181 4.90 -6.46 -2.14
C ILE A 181 4.57 -5.99 -0.73
N PRO A 182 5.50 -6.11 0.24
CA PRO A 182 5.37 -5.44 1.53
C PRO A 182 5.48 -3.92 1.37
N SER A 183 4.72 -3.17 2.18
CA SER A 183 4.87 -1.71 2.26
C SER A 183 6.17 -1.27 2.92
N PHE A 184 6.81 -2.16 3.65
CA PHE A 184 8.09 -1.97 4.33
C PHE A 184 8.67 -3.30 4.77
N VAL A 185 9.97 -3.31 5.05
CA VAL A 185 10.65 -4.44 5.72
C VAL A 185 11.08 -3.99 7.12
N ARG A 186 10.82 -4.83 8.12
CA ARG A 186 11.32 -4.59 9.50
C ARG A 186 12.79 -4.92 9.57
N ARG A 187 13.62 -3.91 9.84
CA ARG A 187 15.06 -4.07 10.01
C ARG A 187 15.43 -3.89 11.48
N PRO A 188 16.20 -4.77 12.07
CA PRO A 188 16.74 -4.54 13.40
C PRO A 188 17.55 -3.24 13.43
N VAL A 189 17.46 -2.50 14.51
CA VAL A 189 18.40 -1.37 14.71
C VAL A 189 19.82 -1.94 14.83
N PRO A 190 20.78 -1.57 13.96
CA PRO A 190 22.08 -2.26 13.87
C PRO A 190 22.86 -2.34 15.17
N ARG A 191 22.80 -1.28 15.99
CA ARG A 191 23.41 -1.28 17.32
C ARG A 191 22.77 -2.32 18.24
N VAL A 192 21.45 -2.42 18.24
CA VAL A 192 20.73 -3.39 19.09
C VAL A 192 21.02 -4.82 18.63
N ALA A 193 20.98 -5.08 17.32
CA ALA A 193 21.30 -6.41 16.77
C ALA A 193 22.71 -6.87 17.15
N ARG A 194 23.68 -5.95 17.24
CA ARG A 194 25.07 -6.25 17.61
C ARG A 194 25.28 -6.41 19.10
N GLU A 195 24.68 -5.53 19.92
CA GLU A 195 24.95 -5.49 21.36
C GLU A 195 23.95 -6.31 22.19
N TYR A 196 22.73 -6.54 21.64
CA TYR A 196 21.60 -7.22 22.29
C TYR A 196 20.83 -8.07 21.29
N PRO A 197 21.42 -9.13 20.73
CA PRO A 197 20.82 -9.92 19.63
C PRO A 197 19.46 -10.52 19.98
N GLU A 198 19.20 -10.79 21.26
CA GLU A 198 17.91 -11.29 21.75
C GLU A 198 16.76 -10.26 21.61
N LEU A 199 17.09 -8.98 21.45
CA LEU A 199 16.13 -7.89 21.26
C LEU A 199 16.00 -7.46 19.80
N ALA A 200 16.77 -8.02 18.89
CA ALA A 200 16.86 -7.60 17.49
C ALA A 200 15.47 -7.58 16.80
N ASN A 201 14.62 -8.56 17.09
CA ASN A 201 13.28 -8.64 16.52
C ASN A 201 12.23 -7.74 17.21
N GLN A 202 12.59 -7.13 18.33
CA GLN A 202 11.70 -6.25 19.11
C GLN A 202 12.02 -4.77 18.91
N VAL A 203 13.29 -4.45 18.58
CA VAL A 203 13.76 -3.09 18.34
C VAL A 203 14.18 -2.96 16.89
N PHE A 204 13.28 -2.45 16.07
CA PHE A 204 13.44 -2.37 14.63
C PHE A 204 13.01 -1.00 14.08
N TRP A 205 13.43 -0.70 12.87
CA TRP A 205 12.92 0.40 12.05
C TRP A 205 12.23 -0.16 10.79
N LEU A 206 11.45 0.70 10.13
CA LEU A 206 10.72 0.31 8.92
C LEU A 206 11.49 0.80 7.71
N ASP A 207 12.13 -0.15 7.01
CA ASP A 207 12.77 0.08 5.73
C ASP A 207 11.69 0.22 4.65
N ASN A 208 11.58 1.40 4.07
CA ASN A 208 10.57 1.75 3.07
C ASN A 208 10.98 1.40 1.62
N LEU A 209 11.98 0.54 1.45
CA LEU A 209 12.49 0.05 0.16
C LEU A 209 13.11 1.15 -0.73
N SER A 210 13.57 2.24 -0.11
CA SER A 210 14.17 3.39 -0.80
C SER A 210 15.05 4.24 0.12
N ILE A 211 14.47 5.25 0.82
CA ILE A 211 15.24 6.16 1.68
C ILE A 211 15.86 5.39 2.84
N ASP A 212 17.17 5.61 3.04
CA ASP A 212 17.95 5.06 4.15
C ASP A 212 18.01 3.52 4.19
N SER A 213 17.56 2.84 3.15
CA SER A 213 17.73 1.40 3.04
C SER A 213 19.21 1.03 2.92
N GLU A 214 19.59 -0.09 3.53
CA GLU A 214 20.92 -0.68 3.35
C GLU A 214 21.07 -1.36 1.97
N HIS A 215 19.97 -1.54 1.24
CA HIS A 215 19.90 -2.16 -0.07
C HIS A 215 19.52 -1.14 -1.15
N ASP A 216 20.10 -1.32 -2.32
CA ASP A 216 19.68 -0.64 -3.55
C ASP A 216 18.53 -1.42 -4.20
N TYR A 217 17.30 -0.89 -4.11
CA TYR A 217 16.12 -1.50 -4.73
C TYR A 217 15.88 -1.08 -6.17
N ASP A 218 16.67 -0.19 -6.75
CA ASP A 218 16.51 0.25 -8.14
C ASP A 218 16.51 -0.92 -9.15
N PRO A 219 17.36 -1.98 -8.99
CA PRO A 219 17.29 -3.16 -9.85
C PRO A 219 15.96 -3.91 -9.79
N PHE A 220 15.29 -3.94 -8.62
CA PHE A 220 13.97 -4.55 -8.47
C PHE A 220 12.89 -3.72 -9.19
N TRP A 221 12.90 -2.40 -9.02
CA TRP A 221 11.94 -1.53 -9.71
C TRP A 221 12.11 -1.58 -11.22
N ALA A 222 13.34 -1.61 -11.71
CA ALA A 222 13.65 -1.83 -13.13
C ALA A 222 13.11 -3.17 -13.62
N LYS A 223 13.24 -4.24 -12.84
CA LYS A 223 12.75 -5.58 -13.19
C LYS A 223 11.22 -5.64 -13.23
N CYS A 224 10.51 -4.93 -12.35
CA CYS A 224 9.05 -4.82 -12.43
C CYS A 224 8.60 -4.22 -13.76
N ILE A 225 9.28 -3.16 -14.22
CA ILE A 225 8.99 -2.51 -15.51
C ILE A 225 9.36 -3.43 -16.68
N GLU A 226 10.55 -4.05 -16.65
CA GLU A 226 11.03 -4.97 -17.67
C GLU A 226 10.04 -6.13 -17.93
N LEU A 227 9.51 -6.72 -16.86
CA LEU A 227 8.58 -7.85 -16.93
C LEU A 227 7.11 -7.42 -17.02
N GLY A 228 6.81 -6.12 -16.98
CA GLY A 228 5.44 -5.61 -17.06
C GLY A 228 4.59 -5.91 -15.83
N PHE A 229 5.16 -5.85 -14.61
CA PHE A 229 4.44 -6.04 -13.37
C PHE A 229 4.02 -4.70 -12.75
N PRO A 230 2.74 -4.32 -12.76
CA PRO A 230 2.22 -3.33 -11.84
C PRO A 230 2.40 -3.84 -10.41
N VAL A 231 2.76 -2.93 -9.51
CA VAL A 231 3.07 -3.25 -8.11
C VAL A 231 1.86 -2.92 -7.24
N ALA A 232 1.52 -3.82 -6.32
CA ALA A 232 0.50 -3.59 -5.31
C ALA A 232 1.10 -3.78 -3.92
N ALA A 233 1.03 -2.76 -3.09
CA ALA A 233 1.42 -2.84 -1.69
C ALA A 233 0.19 -3.18 -0.85
N HIS A 234 0.18 -4.41 -0.36
CA HIS A 234 -0.88 -4.93 0.49
C HIS A 234 -0.27 -5.52 1.75
N SER A 235 0.10 -4.67 2.70
CA SER A 235 0.56 -5.13 4.00
C SER A 235 -0.01 -4.31 5.13
N GLY A 236 -0.58 -5.05 6.07
CA GLY A 236 -1.03 -4.46 7.31
C GLY A 236 0.15 -4.08 8.19
N GLY A 237 0.27 -2.80 8.50
CA GLY A 237 1.05 -2.39 9.65
C GLY A 237 0.35 -2.70 10.96
N MET A 238 -0.50 -3.77 11.04
CA MET A 238 -1.44 -4.00 12.14
C MET A 238 -0.76 -3.79 13.50
N GLY A 239 -0.98 -2.59 14.04
CA GLY A 239 -0.34 -2.11 15.25
C GLY A 239 1.18 -2.06 15.10
N PHE A 240 1.69 -0.97 14.58
CA PHE A 240 3.02 -0.58 15.01
C PHE A 240 3.02 -0.67 16.53
N HIS A 241 4.01 -1.34 17.13
CA HIS A 241 4.03 -1.65 18.56
C HIS A 241 3.70 -0.46 19.49
N ASP A 242 4.01 0.75 19.04
CA ASP A 242 3.74 2.00 19.76
C ASP A 242 2.26 2.44 19.72
N ARG A 243 1.47 1.93 18.76
CA ARG A 243 0.07 2.32 18.55
C ARG A 243 -0.92 1.14 18.58
N SER A 244 -0.49 -0.04 19.05
CA SER A 244 -1.32 -1.24 19.08
C SER A 244 -2.07 -1.46 20.38
N SER A 245 -3.21 -2.14 20.29
CA SER A 245 -3.99 -2.63 21.40
C SER A 245 -3.85 -4.14 21.55
N ILE A 246 -3.64 -4.61 22.78
CA ILE A 246 -3.62 -6.04 23.10
C ILE A 246 -5.02 -6.63 23.25
N SER A 247 -6.08 -5.83 23.20
CA SER A 247 -7.45 -6.26 23.47
C SER A 247 -8.47 -5.89 22.41
N ASN A 248 -8.18 -4.92 21.53
CA ASN A 248 -9.16 -4.37 20.60
C ASN A 248 -8.68 -4.46 19.15
N TYR A 249 -9.35 -5.32 18.35
CA TYR A 249 -9.02 -5.51 16.95
C TYR A 249 -9.34 -4.27 16.09
N MET A 250 -10.51 -3.65 16.29
CA MET A 250 -10.89 -2.48 15.51
C MET A 250 -9.92 -1.31 15.71
N HIS A 251 -9.41 -1.12 16.96
CA HIS A 251 -8.35 -0.15 17.21
C HIS A 251 -7.09 -0.43 16.40
N ASN A 252 -6.74 -1.69 16.21
CA ASN A 252 -5.56 -2.09 15.44
C ASN A 252 -5.81 -2.02 13.93
N HIS A 253 -7.05 -2.27 13.50
CA HIS A 253 -7.42 -2.32 12.09
C HIS A 253 -7.58 -0.93 11.47
N MET A 254 -8.34 -0.05 12.11
CA MET A 254 -8.63 1.28 11.56
C MET A 254 -7.36 2.04 11.15
N GLY A 255 -7.22 2.29 9.85
CA GLY A 255 -6.15 3.08 9.26
C GLY A 255 -4.76 2.42 9.23
N HIS A 256 -4.65 1.12 9.49
CA HIS A 256 -3.34 0.47 9.50
C HIS A 256 -2.76 0.24 8.10
N PHE A 257 -3.59 -0.03 7.11
CA PHE A 257 -3.17 -0.10 5.69
C PHE A 257 -2.78 1.28 5.17
N ALA A 258 -3.55 2.32 5.50
CA ALA A 258 -3.20 3.69 5.20
C ALA A 258 -1.82 4.08 5.78
N ALA A 259 -1.55 3.71 7.03
CA ALA A 259 -0.26 3.98 7.68
C ALA A 259 0.90 3.23 7.01
N ALA A 260 0.69 1.97 6.63
CA ALA A 260 1.69 1.17 5.92
C ALA A 260 1.94 1.70 4.50
N GLY A 261 0.87 1.99 3.75
CA GLY A 261 0.96 2.56 2.40
C GLY A 261 1.65 3.94 2.39
N GLU A 262 1.44 4.76 3.43
CA GLU A 262 2.12 6.05 3.58
C GLU A 262 3.64 5.88 3.73
N VAL A 263 4.11 4.86 4.46
CA VAL A 263 5.55 4.57 4.60
C VAL A 263 6.18 4.33 3.24
N LEU A 264 5.57 3.45 2.42
CA LEU A 264 6.06 3.13 1.09
C LEU A 264 5.98 4.34 0.15
N ALA A 265 4.81 4.99 0.04
CA ALA A 265 4.62 6.11 -0.88
C ALA A 265 5.60 7.25 -0.62
N LYS A 266 5.83 7.60 0.66
CA LYS A 266 6.85 8.61 1.02
C LYS A 266 8.25 8.14 0.68
N GLY A 267 8.57 6.89 0.96
CA GLY A 267 9.86 6.28 0.61
C GLY A 267 10.16 6.38 -0.88
N LEU A 268 9.26 5.86 -1.71
CA LEU A 268 9.42 5.85 -3.17
C LEU A 268 9.48 7.27 -3.76
N LEU A 269 8.62 8.18 -3.27
CA LEU A 269 8.58 9.54 -3.76
C LEU A 269 9.80 10.35 -3.33
N MET A 270 10.05 10.44 -2.00
CA MET A 270 11.13 11.25 -1.43
C MET A 270 12.52 10.66 -1.73
N GLY A 271 12.62 9.33 -1.87
CA GLY A 271 13.83 8.66 -2.31
C GLY A 271 14.06 8.70 -3.83
N GLY A 272 13.16 9.33 -4.58
CA GLY A 272 13.31 9.59 -6.01
C GLY A 272 13.07 8.37 -6.91
N VAL A 273 12.46 7.30 -6.41
CA VAL A 273 12.14 6.12 -7.24
C VAL A 273 11.19 6.50 -8.38
N THR A 274 10.12 7.25 -8.10
CA THR A 274 9.19 7.72 -9.14
C THR A 274 9.80 8.72 -10.13
N TYR A 275 10.92 9.33 -9.77
CA TYR A 275 11.73 10.16 -10.68
C TYR A 275 12.59 9.32 -11.61
N ARG A 276 13.25 8.30 -11.07
CA ARG A 276 14.11 7.40 -11.87
C ARG A 276 13.32 6.40 -12.70
N PHE A 277 12.13 6.02 -12.23
CA PHE A 277 11.23 5.02 -12.84
C PHE A 277 9.82 5.60 -13.04
N PRO A 278 9.63 6.56 -13.97
CA PRO A 278 8.34 7.23 -14.17
C PRO A 278 7.24 6.28 -14.71
N GLU A 279 7.61 5.14 -15.28
CA GLU A 279 6.69 4.10 -15.75
C GLU A 279 6.18 3.19 -14.63
N LEU A 280 6.79 3.22 -13.44
CA LEU A 280 6.38 2.39 -12.32
C LEU A 280 4.97 2.80 -11.84
N ARG A 281 4.09 1.83 -11.69
CA ARG A 281 2.73 2.00 -11.15
C ARG A 281 2.60 1.22 -9.85
N VAL A 282 2.13 1.88 -8.81
CA VAL A 282 2.03 1.34 -7.46
C VAL A 282 0.63 1.55 -6.91
N ALA A 283 -0.08 0.47 -6.65
CA ALA A 283 -1.33 0.49 -5.89
C ALA A 283 -1.04 0.40 -4.39
N LEU A 284 -1.73 1.21 -3.61
CA LEU A 284 -1.73 1.19 -2.15
C LEU A 284 -3.14 0.79 -1.71
N LEU A 285 -3.29 -0.49 -1.33
CA LEU A 285 -4.59 -1.12 -1.14
C LEU A 285 -5.12 -0.93 0.28
N GLU A 286 -6.44 -0.94 0.43
CA GLU A 286 -7.21 -0.78 1.68
C GLU A 286 -6.88 0.50 2.51
N GLY A 287 -6.09 1.42 1.95
CA GLY A 287 -5.71 2.67 2.63
C GLY A 287 -6.69 3.82 2.44
N GLY A 288 -7.59 3.70 1.47
CA GLY A 288 -8.55 4.72 1.06
C GLY A 288 -7.92 5.93 0.36
N ALA A 289 -8.71 6.61 -0.48
CA ALA A 289 -8.26 7.76 -1.26
C ALA A 289 -7.90 8.97 -0.41
N ILE A 290 -8.54 9.14 0.75
CA ILE A 290 -8.26 10.29 1.63
C ILE A 290 -6.80 10.32 2.09
N ASN A 291 -6.17 9.16 2.27
CA ASN A 291 -4.75 9.09 2.59
C ASN A 291 -3.89 9.61 1.44
N GLY A 292 -4.24 9.27 0.20
CA GLY A 292 -3.60 9.78 -1.01
C GLY A 292 -3.76 11.29 -1.18
N THR A 293 -4.97 11.82 -1.01
CA THR A 293 -5.25 13.26 -1.12
C THR A 293 -4.52 14.06 -0.05
N ARG A 294 -4.51 13.56 1.19
CA ARG A 294 -3.75 14.17 2.29
C ARG A 294 -2.26 14.20 1.98
N LEU A 295 -1.69 13.08 1.56
CA LEU A 295 -0.26 12.99 1.26
C LEU A 295 0.14 13.92 0.10
N TYR A 296 -0.67 13.93 -0.98
CA TYR A 296 -0.44 14.82 -2.12
C TYR A 296 -0.49 16.32 -1.74
N GLY A 297 -1.50 16.69 -0.95
CA GLY A 297 -1.62 18.07 -0.44
C GLY A 297 -0.47 18.46 0.49
N ASP A 298 -0.07 17.55 1.37
CA ASP A 298 1.03 17.76 2.33
C ASP A 298 2.37 17.98 1.62
N ILE A 299 2.70 17.15 0.63
CA ILE A 299 3.97 17.27 -0.11
C ILE A 299 4.03 18.61 -0.85
N GLY A 300 2.96 18.98 -1.56
CA GLY A 300 2.89 20.29 -2.24
C GLY A 300 3.01 21.47 -1.28
N GLY A 301 2.33 21.41 -0.13
CA GLY A 301 2.39 22.46 0.89
C GLY A 301 3.78 22.59 1.55
N ARG A 302 4.51 21.49 1.68
CA ARG A 302 5.88 21.51 2.21
C ARG A 302 6.87 22.01 1.19
N TRP A 303 6.75 21.65 -0.07
CA TRP A 303 7.56 22.20 -1.15
C TRP A 303 7.50 23.75 -1.18
N ASN A 304 6.32 24.33 -1.05
CA ASN A 304 6.16 25.79 -1.04
C ASN A 304 6.96 26.49 0.07
N LYS A 305 7.29 25.80 1.15
CA LYS A 305 7.99 26.34 2.33
C LYS A 305 9.46 25.94 2.38
N ARG A 306 9.85 24.84 1.72
CA ARG A 306 11.18 24.23 1.84
C ARG A 306 11.84 23.98 0.47
N ASN A 307 11.34 24.58 -0.61
CA ASN A 307 12.09 24.66 -1.85
C ASN A 307 13.36 25.53 -1.66
N PRO A 308 14.32 25.54 -2.60
CA PRO A 308 15.58 26.27 -2.44
C PRO A 308 15.43 27.74 -2.02
N ALA A 309 14.43 28.44 -2.56
CA ALA A 309 14.13 29.83 -2.18
C ALA A 309 13.50 29.92 -0.77
N GLY A 310 12.62 28.98 -0.43
CA GLY A 310 12.01 28.90 0.90
C GLY A 310 13.02 28.60 2.01
N LEU A 311 14.06 27.82 1.71
CA LEU A 311 15.12 27.49 2.67
C LEU A 311 15.90 28.70 3.12
N GLU A 312 16.03 29.76 2.30
CA GLU A 312 16.66 31.00 2.71
C GLU A 312 15.94 31.69 3.88
N ASN A 313 14.59 31.51 3.96
CA ASN A 313 13.83 32.00 5.11
C ASN A 313 14.09 31.21 6.40
N LEU A 314 14.66 30.03 6.30
CA LEU A 314 14.93 29.11 7.40
C LEU A 314 16.41 29.10 7.79
N ASN A 315 17.26 29.83 7.05
CA ASN A 315 18.68 29.88 7.32
C ASN A 315 18.98 30.81 8.52
N PRO A 316 19.48 30.27 9.65
CA PRO A 316 19.78 31.09 10.83
C PRO A 316 20.79 32.22 10.55
N ALA A 317 21.62 32.08 9.52
CA ALA A 317 22.58 33.14 9.13
C ALA A 317 21.89 34.42 8.61
N ASN A 318 20.61 34.33 8.21
CA ASN A 318 19.85 35.46 7.70
C ASN A 318 19.12 36.25 8.82
N ILE A 319 19.31 35.88 10.09
CA ILE A 319 18.76 36.63 11.22
C ILE A 319 19.47 37.95 11.38
N ASP A 320 18.73 39.07 11.37
CA ASP A 320 19.22 40.39 11.73
C ASP A 320 19.38 40.48 13.25
N LEU A 321 20.60 40.28 13.72
CA LEU A 321 20.92 40.28 15.15
C LEU A 321 20.81 41.68 15.78
N GLU A 322 21.04 42.77 15.02
CA GLU A 322 20.88 44.14 15.53
C GLU A 322 19.42 44.45 15.78
N GLN A 323 18.55 44.14 14.80
CA GLN A 323 17.11 44.24 14.96
C GLN A 323 16.59 43.37 16.11
N ALA A 324 17.06 42.11 16.21
CA ALA A 324 16.67 41.21 17.30
C ALA A 324 17.06 41.81 18.67
N GLN A 325 18.28 42.34 18.83
CA GLN A 325 18.71 42.95 20.07
C GLN A 325 17.89 44.20 20.43
N GLU A 326 17.54 45.04 19.47
CA GLU A 326 16.67 46.21 19.69
C GLU A 326 15.29 45.79 20.16
N LEU A 327 14.68 44.80 19.51
CA LEU A 327 13.39 44.27 19.88
C LEU A 327 13.40 43.67 21.29
N PHE A 328 14.43 42.90 21.63
CA PHE A 328 14.59 42.34 22.97
C PHE A 328 14.78 43.41 24.04
N LYS A 329 15.53 44.48 23.75
CA LYS A 329 15.67 45.61 24.65
C LYS A 329 14.39 46.40 24.85
N GLN A 330 13.57 46.51 23.80
CA GLN A 330 12.33 47.27 23.84
C GLN A 330 11.18 46.51 24.53
N TYR A 331 11.10 45.19 24.35
CA TYR A 331 9.95 44.38 24.75
C TYR A 331 10.28 43.29 25.79
N GLY A 332 11.56 43.04 26.07
CA GLY A 332 11.98 42.06 27.06
C GLY A 332 11.70 42.53 28.49
N ASP A 333 11.30 41.57 29.34
CA ASP A 333 11.23 41.78 30.79
C ASP A 333 12.64 41.73 31.44
N ASP A 334 12.72 42.03 32.75
CA ASP A 334 13.95 42.04 33.49
C ASP A 334 14.73 40.73 33.39
N LEU A 335 14.05 39.59 33.35
CA LEU A 335 14.68 38.24 33.24
C LEU A 335 15.31 38.05 31.86
N THR A 336 14.59 38.44 30.82
CA THR A 336 15.04 38.40 29.44
C THR A 336 16.23 39.30 29.22
N LEU A 337 16.15 40.55 29.71
CA LEU A 337 17.22 41.54 29.60
C LEU A 337 18.49 41.12 30.34
N ALA A 338 18.38 40.48 31.50
CA ALA A 338 19.50 39.94 32.24
C ALA A 338 20.33 38.87 31.47
N LYS A 339 19.77 38.32 30.39
CA LYS A 339 20.40 37.27 29.56
C LYS A 339 20.58 37.67 28.09
N LEU A 340 20.49 38.95 27.79
CA LEU A 340 20.57 39.47 26.43
C LEU A 340 21.86 39.09 25.70
N GLU A 341 22.95 38.89 26.41
CA GLU A 341 24.22 38.43 25.86
C GLU A 341 24.15 37.01 25.24
N GLN A 342 23.18 36.21 25.67
CA GLN A 342 22.93 34.85 25.16
C GLN A 342 22.00 34.83 23.94
N LEU A 343 21.49 35.98 23.51
CA LEU A 343 20.53 36.10 22.44
C LEU A 343 20.97 35.39 21.12
N PRO A 344 22.23 35.59 20.63
CA PRO A 344 22.66 34.91 19.42
C PRO A 344 22.52 33.39 19.50
N SER A 345 22.93 32.79 20.62
CA SER A 345 22.80 31.33 20.86
C SER A 345 21.34 30.92 20.97
N ALA A 346 20.51 31.74 21.64
CA ALA A 346 19.08 31.47 21.80
C ALA A 346 18.33 31.54 20.45
N LEU A 347 18.78 32.32 19.51
CA LEU A 347 18.27 32.40 18.14
C LEU A 347 18.86 31.35 17.18
N GLY A 348 19.72 30.46 17.66
CA GLY A 348 20.37 29.44 16.84
C GLY A 348 21.47 30.00 15.92
N VAL A 349 21.92 31.25 16.17
CA VAL A 349 22.96 31.91 15.37
C VAL A 349 24.34 31.63 15.96
N GLY A 350 25.26 31.16 15.12
CA GLY A 350 26.68 31.03 15.50
C GLY A 350 27.11 29.66 15.99
N GLY A 351 26.31 28.62 15.82
CA GLY A 351 26.65 27.29 16.29
C GLY A 351 27.15 26.32 15.24
N HIS A 352 26.51 26.24 14.09
CA HIS A 352 26.85 25.25 13.08
C HIS A 352 26.43 25.74 11.69
N ASP A 353 27.36 25.75 10.76
CA ASP A 353 27.04 25.76 9.34
C ASP A 353 26.30 24.43 9.05
N ILE A 354 25.00 24.52 8.81
CA ILE A 354 24.23 23.36 8.32
C ILE A 354 24.65 23.20 6.87
N PRO A 355 25.26 22.05 6.50
CA PRO A 355 25.64 21.77 5.11
C PRO A 355 24.46 21.98 4.16
N THR A 356 24.69 22.56 2.99
CA THR A 356 23.62 22.88 2.04
C THR A 356 22.93 21.63 1.49
N ASP A 357 23.65 20.52 1.40
CA ASP A 357 23.16 19.19 0.98
C ASP A 357 22.17 18.57 1.96
N VAL A 358 22.26 18.92 3.26
CA VAL A 358 21.32 18.44 4.30
C VAL A 358 20.03 19.27 4.35
N ARG A 359 19.96 20.40 3.60
CA ARG A 359 18.81 21.32 3.66
C ARG A 359 17.71 20.98 2.67
N ASN A 360 18.03 20.42 1.51
CA ASN A 360 17.07 20.14 0.44
C ASN A 360 16.52 18.71 0.53
N ASP A 361 15.46 18.53 1.28
CA ASP A 361 14.79 17.23 1.45
C ASP A 361 14.14 16.71 0.14
N PHE A 362 14.05 17.55 -0.90
CA PHE A 362 13.41 17.20 -2.18
C PHE A 362 14.45 16.90 -3.30
N ASP A 363 15.73 16.90 -2.98
CA ASP A 363 16.79 16.79 -3.99
C ASP A 363 16.71 15.45 -4.74
N ALA A 364 16.58 14.34 -4.02
CA ALA A 364 16.47 13.00 -4.63
C ALA A 364 15.25 12.85 -5.55
N MET A 365 14.17 13.59 -5.28
CA MET A 365 12.99 13.62 -6.14
C MET A 365 13.24 14.31 -7.48
N GLY A 366 14.35 15.05 -7.64
CA GLY A 366 14.63 15.88 -8.80
C GLY A 366 13.60 16.99 -9.04
N VAL A 367 12.95 17.50 -7.97
CA VAL A 367 11.93 18.55 -8.06
C VAL A 367 12.59 19.91 -8.22
N VAL A 368 12.24 20.60 -9.30
CA VAL A 368 12.71 21.96 -9.61
C VAL A 368 11.57 22.97 -9.48
N LYS A 369 10.35 22.56 -9.81
CA LYS A 369 9.11 23.34 -9.72
C LYS A 369 8.00 22.50 -9.11
N ALA A 370 6.94 23.15 -8.65
CA ALA A 370 5.85 22.48 -7.93
C ALA A 370 5.12 21.42 -8.78
N GLU A 371 5.01 21.66 -10.10
CA GLU A 371 4.38 20.73 -11.04
C GLU A 371 5.11 19.38 -11.13
N ASP A 372 6.42 19.35 -10.87
CA ASP A 372 7.20 18.12 -10.87
C ASP A 372 6.70 17.13 -9.80
N ILE A 373 6.12 17.63 -8.69
CA ILE A 373 5.48 16.79 -7.66
C ILE A 373 4.26 16.09 -8.25
N ARG A 374 3.41 16.84 -8.98
CA ARG A 374 2.26 16.27 -9.69
C ARG A 374 2.70 15.16 -10.63
N ASP A 375 3.70 15.44 -11.44
CA ASP A 375 4.17 14.56 -12.53
C ASP A 375 4.83 13.27 -11.99
N ARG A 376 5.21 13.24 -10.71
CA ARG A 376 5.81 12.09 -10.02
C ARG A 376 4.89 11.43 -8.99
N PHE A 377 3.77 12.04 -8.67
CA PHE A 377 2.80 11.48 -7.74
C PHE A 377 1.60 10.88 -8.46
N ILE A 378 0.93 11.69 -9.29
CA ILE A 378 -0.36 11.31 -9.88
C ILE A 378 -0.27 10.09 -10.79
N PRO A 379 0.70 9.96 -11.75
CA PRO A 379 0.75 8.79 -12.61
C PRO A 379 1.27 7.53 -11.93
N ASN A 380 1.94 7.65 -10.79
CA ASN A 380 2.63 6.53 -10.16
C ASN A 380 1.84 5.85 -9.03
N PHE A 381 0.98 6.61 -8.29
CA PHE A 381 0.28 6.08 -7.12
C PHE A 381 -1.21 5.96 -7.34
N TYR A 382 -1.75 4.78 -7.00
CA TYR A 382 -3.16 4.43 -7.04
C TYR A 382 -3.61 4.00 -5.64
N PHE A 383 -4.82 4.39 -5.24
CA PHE A 383 -5.30 4.20 -3.87
C PHE A 383 -6.57 3.34 -3.90
N GLY A 384 -6.47 2.14 -3.33
CA GLY A 384 -7.60 1.23 -3.19
C GLY A 384 -8.61 1.74 -2.15
N CYS A 385 -9.89 1.79 -2.54
CA CYS A 385 -10.99 2.19 -1.70
C CYS A 385 -12.03 1.08 -1.63
N GLU A 386 -12.41 0.72 -0.42
CA GLU A 386 -13.50 -0.21 -0.17
C GLU A 386 -14.85 0.34 -0.67
N SER A 387 -15.82 -0.55 -0.87
CA SER A 387 -17.11 -0.19 -1.44
C SER A 387 -17.89 0.84 -0.60
N ASP A 388 -17.77 0.75 0.71
CA ASP A 388 -18.47 1.61 1.67
C ASP A 388 -17.65 2.84 2.11
N ASP A 389 -16.45 3.11 1.50
CA ASP A 389 -15.63 4.28 1.85
C ASP A 389 -16.25 5.59 1.31
N PRO A 390 -16.95 6.38 2.15
CA PRO A 390 -17.61 7.61 1.69
C PRO A 390 -16.59 8.71 1.34
N LEU A 391 -15.33 8.56 1.75
CA LEU A 391 -14.28 9.55 1.53
C LEU A 391 -13.51 9.32 0.23
N ALA A 392 -13.82 8.25 -0.52
CA ALA A 392 -13.28 8.04 -1.86
C ALA A 392 -13.58 9.25 -2.79
N CYS A 393 -14.72 9.95 -2.58
CA CYS A 393 -15.06 11.17 -3.30
C CYS A 393 -14.01 12.29 -3.20
N THR A 394 -13.15 12.28 -2.16
CA THR A 394 -12.10 13.29 -1.98
C THR A 394 -11.04 13.23 -3.08
N ALA A 395 -10.82 12.05 -3.67
CA ALA A 395 -9.90 11.87 -4.80
C ALA A 395 -10.29 12.72 -6.01
N PHE A 396 -11.59 12.92 -6.23
CA PHE A 396 -12.17 13.59 -7.40
C PHE A 396 -12.38 15.09 -7.18
N ASN A 397 -12.09 15.61 -5.97
CA ASN A 397 -12.28 17.01 -5.63
C ASN A 397 -11.18 17.91 -6.23
N ARG A 398 -11.28 18.20 -7.53
CA ARG A 398 -10.33 19.05 -8.26
C ARG A 398 -10.17 20.46 -7.67
N LYS A 399 -11.14 20.94 -6.86
CA LYS A 399 -11.03 22.26 -6.22
C LYS A 399 -10.13 22.25 -4.99
N ALA A 400 -10.05 21.12 -4.29
CA ALA A 400 -9.24 20.96 -3.09
C ALA A 400 -7.87 20.40 -3.41
N ASN A 401 -7.78 19.49 -4.38
CA ASN A 401 -6.52 18.82 -4.74
C ASN A 401 -5.55 19.78 -5.46
N PRO A 402 -4.25 19.74 -5.15
CA PRO A 402 -3.25 20.57 -5.82
C PRO A 402 -3.32 20.43 -7.34
N PHE A 403 -3.11 21.54 -8.05
CA PHE A 403 -3.14 21.67 -9.51
C PHE A 403 -4.49 21.30 -10.16
N GLY A 404 -5.55 21.10 -9.38
CA GLY A 404 -6.84 20.66 -9.91
C GLY A 404 -6.87 19.22 -10.39
N GLU A 405 -5.94 18.40 -9.92
CA GLU A 405 -5.80 16.99 -10.32
C GLU A 405 -6.76 16.08 -9.53
N GLN A 406 -7.09 14.95 -10.14
CA GLN A 406 -7.69 13.83 -9.44
C GLN A 406 -6.58 12.91 -8.91
N VAL A 407 -6.69 12.50 -7.67
CA VAL A 407 -5.90 11.40 -7.12
C VAL A 407 -6.48 10.09 -7.67
N ARG A 408 -5.63 9.14 -8.01
CA ARG A 408 -6.03 7.89 -8.67
C ARG A 408 -6.65 6.93 -7.66
N ALA A 409 -7.92 7.13 -7.30
CA ALA A 409 -8.70 6.16 -6.53
C ALA A 409 -9.18 5.02 -7.43
N ILE A 410 -9.06 3.78 -7.00
CA ILE A 410 -9.56 2.59 -7.69
C ILE A 410 -10.52 1.81 -6.79
N MET A 411 -11.51 1.16 -7.39
CA MET A 411 -12.34 0.19 -6.69
C MET A 411 -11.49 -0.96 -6.17
N SER A 412 -11.67 -1.29 -4.88
CA SER A 412 -10.87 -2.23 -4.09
C SER A 412 -11.80 -2.79 -3.03
N PHE A 413 -12.65 -3.73 -3.41
CA PHE A 413 -13.84 -4.09 -2.63
C PHE A 413 -13.57 -4.99 -1.44
N ASP A 414 -12.39 -5.59 -1.37
CA ASP A 414 -12.02 -6.56 -0.33
C ASP A 414 -12.98 -7.77 -0.26
N LEU A 415 -13.54 -8.18 -1.43
CA LEU A 415 -14.44 -9.33 -1.47
C LEU A 415 -13.78 -10.58 -0.90
N GLY A 416 -14.42 -11.20 0.07
CA GLY A 416 -13.92 -12.40 0.74
C GLY A 416 -13.55 -12.19 2.20
N HIS A 417 -13.38 -10.97 2.63
CA HIS A 417 -13.07 -10.59 4.01
C HIS A 417 -14.32 -10.20 4.84
N TRP A 418 -14.12 -9.90 6.10
CA TRP A 418 -15.18 -9.76 7.12
C TRP A 418 -16.05 -8.51 6.96
N ASP A 419 -15.51 -7.48 6.36
CA ASP A 419 -16.15 -6.19 6.10
C ASP A 419 -17.14 -6.26 4.95
N VAL A 420 -16.98 -7.23 4.03
CA VAL A 420 -17.96 -7.50 2.96
C VAL A 420 -18.91 -8.62 3.38
N LEU A 421 -20.08 -8.25 3.90
CA LEU A 421 -21.06 -9.20 4.40
C LEU A 421 -21.86 -9.90 3.30
N ASP A 422 -22.00 -9.27 2.12
CA ASP A 422 -22.70 -9.77 0.94
C ASP A 422 -22.01 -9.26 -0.33
N MET A 423 -21.29 -10.13 -1.02
CA MET A 423 -20.56 -9.79 -2.25
C MET A 423 -21.47 -9.24 -3.36
N GLY A 424 -22.75 -9.60 -3.35
CA GLY A 424 -23.75 -9.10 -4.31
C GLY A 424 -24.19 -7.65 -4.08
N HIS A 425 -23.69 -6.98 -3.03
CA HIS A 425 -23.99 -5.59 -2.70
C HIS A 425 -22.81 -4.64 -2.94
N ALA A 426 -21.57 -5.08 -3.00
CA ALA A 426 -20.39 -4.24 -3.00
C ALA A 426 -20.40 -3.15 -4.10
N ALA A 427 -20.66 -3.49 -5.35
CA ALA A 427 -20.71 -2.48 -6.42
C ALA A 427 -21.91 -1.51 -6.26
N ALA A 428 -23.00 -1.94 -5.62
CA ALA A 428 -24.12 -1.07 -5.33
C ALA A 428 -23.79 -0.06 -4.22
N GLU A 429 -23.06 -0.48 -3.18
CA GLU A 429 -22.56 0.42 -2.12
C GLU A 429 -21.61 1.48 -2.70
N ALA A 430 -20.66 1.09 -3.54
CA ALA A 430 -19.77 2.02 -4.22
C ALA A 430 -20.52 3.03 -5.12
N TYR A 431 -21.62 2.59 -5.74
CA TYR A 431 -22.46 3.42 -6.60
C TYR A 431 -23.25 4.50 -5.82
N GLU A 432 -23.46 4.31 -4.52
CA GLU A 432 -24.12 5.30 -3.66
C GLU A 432 -23.42 6.67 -3.70
N GLN A 433 -22.12 6.72 -3.93
CA GLN A 433 -21.40 7.99 -4.11
C GLN A 433 -21.93 8.82 -5.27
N LEU A 434 -22.33 8.16 -6.38
CA LEU A 434 -22.97 8.81 -7.51
C LEU A 434 -24.43 9.17 -7.20
N GLU A 435 -25.19 8.28 -6.54
CA GLU A 435 -26.58 8.53 -6.15
C GLU A 435 -26.70 9.70 -5.15
N HIS A 436 -25.71 9.87 -4.27
CA HIS A 436 -25.62 10.97 -3.32
C HIS A 436 -24.97 12.24 -3.90
N GLU A 437 -24.70 12.28 -5.21
CA GLU A 437 -24.08 13.43 -5.89
C GLU A 437 -22.71 13.85 -5.31
N LEU A 438 -21.98 12.91 -4.69
CA LEU A 438 -20.63 13.16 -4.16
C LEU A 438 -19.58 13.19 -5.25
N ILE A 439 -19.83 12.47 -6.35
CA ILE A 439 -18.99 12.38 -7.55
C ILE A 439 -19.86 12.41 -8.80
N THR A 440 -19.29 12.73 -9.94
CA THR A 440 -19.95 12.71 -11.25
C THR A 440 -19.93 11.32 -11.90
N GLU A 441 -20.70 11.10 -12.97
CA GLU A 441 -20.64 9.87 -13.77
C GLU A 441 -19.23 9.64 -14.35
N GLU A 442 -18.54 10.69 -14.77
CA GLU A 442 -17.15 10.63 -15.25
C GLU A 442 -16.19 10.20 -14.12
N ASP A 443 -16.37 10.75 -12.91
CA ASP A 443 -15.57 10.38 -11.75
C ASP A 443 -15.80 8.91 -11.37
N PHE A 444 -17.06 8.46 -11.41
CA PHE A 444 -17.40 7.06 -11.13
C PHE A 444 -16.78 6.12 -12.18
N ARG A 445 -16.83 6.47 -13.48
CA ARG A 445 -16.12 5.73 -14.52
C ARG A 445 -14.62 5.65 -14.28
N ASN A 446 -14.01 6.78 -13.87
CA ASN A 446 -12.59 6.81 -13.53
C ASN A 446 -12.28 5.87 -12.36
N PHE A 447 -13.10 5.89 -11.32
CA PHE A 447 -12.99 5.05 -10.14
C PHE A 447 -13.14 3.56 -10.46
N ALA A 448 -14.17 3.22 -11.22
CA ALA A 448 -14.58 1.84 -11.47
C ALA A 448 -13.80 1.16 -12.59
N PHE A 449 -13.21 1.94 -13.53
CA PHE A 449 -12.62 1.38 -14.73
C PHE A 449 -11.32 2.07 -15.15
N SER A 450 -11.38 3.39 -15.48
CA SER A 450 -10.28 4.04 -16.21
C SER A 450 -8.97 4.06 -15.41
N PHE A 451 -9.01 4.29 -14.10
CA PHE A 451 -7.80 4.31 -13.27
C PHE A 451 -7.21 2.91 -13.08
N SER A 452 -8.03 1.88 -12.98
CA SER A 452 -7.55 0.49 -12.97
C SER A 452 -6.92 0.11 -14.32
N VAL A 453 -7.47 0.56 -15.45
CA VAL A 453 -6.82 0.39 -16.76
C VAL A 453 -5.45 1.09 -16.79
N GLN A 454 -5.34 2.33 -16.30
CA GLN A 454 -4.08 3.06 -16.23
C GLN A 454 -3.05 2.42 -15.32
N LEU A 455 -3.47 1.83 -14.19
CA LEU A 455 -2.61 1.09 -13.27
C LEU A 455 -1.99 -0.13 -13.96
N TYR A 456 -2.85 -1.00 -14.47
CA TYR A 456 -2.41 -2.31 -14.95
C TYR A 456 -1.84 -2.26 -16.37
N ALA A 457 -2.53 -1.61 -17.31
CA ALA A 457 -2.07 -1.48 -18.67
C ALA A 457 -0.98 -0.41 -18.86
N GLY A 458 -0.84 0.54 -17.91
CA GLY A 458 0.23 1.53 -17.93
C GLY A 458 1.62 0.96 -17.69
N THR A 459 1.72 -0.22 -17.06
CA THR A 459 2.97 -0.97 -16.89
C THR A 459 3.06 -2.12 -17.89
N ASN A 460 1.93 -2.74 -18.27
CA ASN A 460 1.86 -3.88 -19.17
C ASN A 460 0.73 -3.68 -20.18
N SER A 461 1.06 -3.25 -21.39
CA SER A 461 0.08 -3.00 -22.47
C SER A 461 -0.81 -4.21 -22.78
N ASP A 462 -0.30 -5.41 -22.55
CA ASP A 462 -0.98 -6.68 -22.83
C ASP A 462 -1.67 -7.28 -21.59
N PHE A 463 -1.75 -6.52 -20.48
CA PHE A 463 -2.32 -7.02 -19.22
C PHE A 463 -3.72 -7.63 -19.39
N PHE A 464 -4.57 -6.97 -20.18
CA PHE A 464 -5.94 -7.40 -20.43
C PHE A 464 -6.12 -8.18 -21.74
N ALA A 465 -5.02 -8.56 -22.42
CA ALA A 465 -5.11 -9.37 -23.66
C ALA A 465 -5.75 -10.73 -23.37
N GLY A 466 -6.71 -11.13 -24.19
CA GLY A 466 -7.48 -12.37 -24.03
C GLY A 466 -8.54 -12.33 -22.93
N THR A 467 -8.74 -11.20 -22.27
CA THR A 467 -9.79 -11.05 -21.25
C THR A 467 -11.11 -10.60 -21.84
N ARG A 468 -12.19 -10.77 -21.08
CA ARG A 468 -13.55 -10.35 -21.48
C ARG A 468 -13.66 -8.85 -21.79
N ILE A 469 -12.78 -8.01 -21.20
CA ILE A 469 -12.80 -6.55 -21.33
C ILE A 469 -11.71 -5.98 -22.24
N GLU A 470 -10.99 -6.81 -22.99
CA GLU A 470 -9.90 -6.38 -23.88
C GLU A 470 -10.32 -5.25 -24.86
N GLY A 471 -11.53 -5.36 -25.40
CA GLY A 471 -12.06 -4.38 -26.38
C GLY A 471 -12.32 -3.02 -25.77
N GLU A 472 -12.94 -2.97 -24.59
CA GLU A 472 -13.23 -1.75 -23.82
C GLU A 472 -11.94 -1.09 -23.34
N VAL A 473 -10.98 -1.90 -22.86
CA VAL A 473 -9.65 -1.43 -22.45
C VAL A 473 -8.91 -0.82 -23.66
N GLY A 474 -8.94 -1.49 -24.81
CA GLY A 474 -8.32 -0.94 -26.03
C GLY A 474 -8.92 0.42 -26.44
N THR A 475 -10.22 0.58 -26.28
CA THR A 475 -10.92 1.85 -26.55
C THR A 475 -10.50 2.94 -25.54
N GLU A 476 -10.41 2.60 -24.27
CA GLU A 476 -9.99 3.50 -23.19
C GLU A 476 -8.56 4.01 -23.42
N LEU A 477 -7.62 3.09 -23.70
CA LEU A 477 -6.21 3.44 -23.95
C LEU A 477 -6.04 4.33 -25.19
N ALA A 478 -6.82 4.10 -26.25
CA ALA A 478 -6.80 4.95 -27.44
C ALA A 478 -7.28 6.39 -27.13
N GLY A 479 -8.24 6.54 -26.21
CA GLY A 479 -8.72 7.84 -25.73
C GLY A 479 -7.70 8.60 -24.89
N LEU A 480 -6.86 7.92 -24.13
CA LEU A 480 -5.80 8.53 -23.31
C LEU A 480 -4.59 9.02 -24.13
N GLY A 481 -4.37 8.47 -25.34
CA GLY A 481 -3.26 8.84 -26.23
C GLY A 481 -3.58 9.96 -27.22
N SER A 482 -4.82 10.46 -27.24
CA SER A 482 -5.30 11.54 -28.10
C SER A 482 -5.36 12.89 -27.38
#